data_24976ff0953bbfb9133bccd685b5cd97
#
_entry.id   24976ff0953bbfb9133bccd685b5cd97
#
_cell.length_a   1.000
_cell.length_b   1.000
_cell.length_c   1.000
_cell.angle_alpha   90.00
_cell.angle_beta   90.00
_cell.angle_gamma   90.00
#
_symmetry.space_group_name_H-M   'P 1'
#
loop_
_entity.id
_entity.type
_entity.pdbx_description
1 polymer ?
#
loop_
_entity_poly.entity_id
_entity_poly.type
_entity_poly.pdbx_seq_one_letter_code
_entity_poly.pdbx_strand_id
1 'polypeptide(L)'
;MRSIFGFLALCISCVLWANDPDLQIYKEVGGHTLNLHIFTPPTHAQDKELKPAIVFFFGGGWVGGTPTQFYPQCQYLAKRGMVAISAEYRVKSRHHASPFDCVEDGKSALRWVRTHAGKLGIDPDRIAAGGGSAGGHVAAAVATVPGLEDLGEDLSVSCLPDALVLFNPVYDNGPGGFGHAKVKERYKEISPLHNLLEGMPPTIVFLGDQDNLIPVSTAEKFRDGMRKLGNRSELFVYPGQVHGFFNQGKLGNGYLQTLAEMDRFLVSLGWLKKQ
;
A
#
# COMPACT_ATOMS: atom_id res chain seq x y z
N MET A 1 61.02 -30.89 16.11
CA MET A 1 59.88 -30.86 15.20
C MET A 1 58.70 -30.24 15.95
N ARG A 2 58.39 -28.99 15.72
CA ARG A 2 57.23 -28.25 16.33
C ARG A 2 56.23 -28.04 15.20
N SER A 3 55.08 -28.72 15.27
CA SER A 3 53.92 -28.53 14.36
C SER A 3 53.16 -27.27 14.77
N ILE A 4 53.11 -26.32 13.87
CA ILE A 4 52.28 -25.12 13.99
C ILE A 4 50.94 -25.44 13.31
N PHE A 5 49.88 -25.62 14.09
CA PHE A 5 48.50 -25.70 13.60
C PHE A 5 47.97 -24.24 13.46
N GLY A 6 47.90 -23.80 12.21
CA GLY A 6 47.25 -22.53 11.91
C GLY A 6 45.71 -22.71 11.95
N PHE A 7 45.07 -22.07 12.90
CA PHE A 7 43.62 -21.93 12.94
C PHE A 7 43.20 -20.85 11.92
N LEU A 8 42.60 -21.28 10.81
CA LEU A 8 41.96 -20.38 9.86
C LEU A 8 40.60 -20.03 10.44
N ALA A 9 40.50 -18.85 11.08
CA ALA A 9 39.22 -18.28 11.50
C ALA A 9 38.43 -17.85 10.28
N LEU A 10 37.42 -18.64 9.92
CA LEU A 10 36.45 -18.25 8.89
C LEU A 10 35.55 -17.16 9.49
N CYS A 11 35.87 -15.89 9.21
CA CYS A 11 34.95 -14.78 9.48
C CYS A 11 33.72 -14.95 8.58
N ILE A 12 32.69 -15.61 9.09
CA ILE A 12 31.34 -15.53 8.53
C ILE A 12 30.87 -14.11 8.83
N SER A 13 31.03 -13.20 7.87
CA SER A 13 30.38 -11.92 7.88
C SER A 13 28.88 -12.16 7.81
N CYS A 14 28.21 -12.29 8.96
CA CYS A 14 26.77 -12.10 9.02
C CYS A 14 26.51 -10.66 8.58
N VAL A 15 26.19 -10.48 7.30
CA VAL A 15 25.59 -9.25 6.81
C VAL A 15 24.21 -9.20 7.48
N LEU A 16 24.16 -8.59 8.65
CA LEU A 16 22.92 -8.13 9.26
C LEU A 16 22.42 -7.06 8.32
N TRP A 17 21.48 -7.42 7.46
CA TRP A 17 20.71 -6.49 6.68
C TRP A 17 19.91 -5.65 7.68
N ALA A 18 20.44 -4.49 8.05
CA ALA A 18 19.67 -3.47 8.76
C ALA A 18 18.58 -3.01 7.79
N ASN A 19 17.38 -3.56 7.97
CA ASN A 19 16.21 -3.24 7.14
C ASN A 19 15.41 -2.08 7.75
N ASP A 20 16.09 -1.09 8.31
CA ASP A 20 15.43 0.14 8.72
C ASP A 20 15.15 0.98 7.47
N PRO A 21 13.95 1.52 7.33
CA PRO A 21 13.59 2.35 6.19
C PRO A 21 14.35 3.68 6.20
N ASP A 22 14.65 4.20 5.02
CA ASP A 22 15.00 5.61 4.86
C ASP A 22 13.73 6.46 5.06
N LEU A 23 13.84 7.54 5.87
CA LEU A 23 12.71 8.41 6.18
C LEU A 23 12.78 9.68 5.35
N GLN A 24 11.70 9.97 4.63
CA GLN A 24 11.56 11.20 3.86
C GLN A 24 10.26 11.93 4.25
N ILE A 25 10.36 13.19 4.62
CA ILE A 25 9.20 14.03 4.88
C ILE A 25 8.52 14.34 3.54
N TYR A 26 7.24 14.00 3.43
CA TYR A 26 6.46 14.30 2.23
C TYR A 26 5.40 15.39 2.44
N LYS A 27 5.02 15.62 3.70
CA LYS A 27 4.00 16.63 4.04
C LYS A 27 4.22 17.18 5.44
N GLU A 28 4.02 18.49 5.58
CA GLU A 28 3.88 19.18 6.86
C GLU A 28 2.51 19.85 6.90
N VAL A 29 1.67 19.49 7.84
CA VAL A 29 0.27 19.96 7.90
C VAL A 29 -0.24 20.05 9.32
N GLY A 30 -0.82 21.18 9.71
CA GLY A 30 -1.40 21.37 11.04
C GLY A 30 -0.41 21.16 12.19
N GLY A 31 0.86 21.49 11.99
CA GLY A 31 1.94 21.28 12.98
C GLY A 31 2.41 19.82 13.09
N HIS A 32 2.01 18.94 12.17
CA HIS A 32 2.43 17.54 12.10
C HIS A 32 3.30 17.30 10.87
N THR A 33 4.32 16.48 11.05
CA THR A 33 5.20 15.99 9.99
C THR A 33 4.79 14.57 9.63
N LEU A 34 4.59 14.32 8.33
CA LEU A 34 4.25 12.98 7.79
C LEU A 34 5.40 12.45 6.95
N ASN A 35 5.83 11.22 7.26
CA ASN A 35 6.99 10.58 6.65
C ASN A 35 6.59 9.44 5.70
N LEU A 36 7.43 9.23 4.69
CA LEU A 36 7.51 8.00 3.92
C LEU A 36 8.65 7.15 4.48
N HIS A 37 8.35 5.89 4.76
CA HIS A 37 9.30 4.88 5.22
C HIS A 37 9.71 4.05 4.01
N ILE A 38 10.88 4.32 3.43
CA ILE A 38 11.30 3.83 2.11
C ILE A 38 12.26 2.65 2.27
N PHE A 39 11.91 1.54 1.65
CA PHE A 39 12.71 0.32 1.54
C PHE A 39 13.19 0.17 0.10
N THR A 40 14.49 0.20 -0.12
CA THR A 40 15.08 0.08 -1.45
C THR A 40 15.66 -1.31 -1.70
N PRO A 41 15.73 -1.75 -2.96
CA PRO A 41 16.46 -2.96 -3.32
C PRO A 41 17.92 -2.90 -2.89
N PRO A 42 18.55 -4.05 -2.59
CA PRO A 42 19.94 -4.10 -2.13
C PRO A 42 20.95 -3.46 -3.08
N THR A 43 20.70 -3.52 -4.38
CA THR A 43 21.58 -2.98 -5.43
C THR A 43 21.14 -1.63 -5.94
N HIS A 44 20.15 -1.00 -5.30
CA HIS A 44 19.46 0.19 -5.80
C HIS A 44 20.41 1.35 -6.15
N ALA A 45 21.37 1.65 -5.28
CA ALA A 45 22.33 2.74 -5.49
C ALA A 45 23.29 2.52 -6.68
N GLN A 46 23.39 1.27 -7.16
CA GLN A 46 24.29 0.87 -8.26
C GLN A 46 23.53 0.66 -9.58
N ASP A 47 22.21 0.53 -9.51
CA ASP A 47 21.35 0.29 -10.66
C ASP A 47 21.05 1.60 -11.41
N LYS A 48 21.25 1.57 -12.73
CA LYS A 48 20.84 2.66 -13.62
C LYS A 48 19.38 2.52 -14.10
N GLU A 49 18.79 1.35 -13.91
CA GLU A 49 17.42 1.06 -14.31
C GLU A 49 16.44 1.56 -13.25
N LEU A 50 15.47 2.37 -13.67
CA LEU A 50 14.39 2.82 -12.81
C LEU A 50 13.51 1.64 -12.37
N LYS A 51 13.16 1.60 -11.09
CA LYS A 51 12.43 0.50 -10.47
C LYS A 51 10.95 0.84 -10.33
N PRO A 52 10.05 -0.15 -10.44
CA PRO A 52 8.67 0.06 -10.02
C PRO A 52 8.61 0.34 -8.51
N ALA A 53 7.57 1.05 -8.09
CA ALA A 53 7.36 1.36 -6.68
C ALA A 53 5.95 0.99 -6.20
N ILE A 54 5.79 0.86 -4.88
CA ILE A 54 4.49 0.75 -4.22
C ILE A 54 4.46 1.59 -2.96
N VAL A 55 3.34 2.28 -2.73
CA VAL A 55 3.08 3.03 -1.49
C VAL A 55 1.95 2.36 -0.72
N PHE A 56 2.27 1.83 0.46
CA PHE A 56 1.30 1.21 1.35
C PHE A 56 0.79 2.17 2.41
N PHE A 57 -0.52 2.07 2.69
CA PHE A 57 -1.20 2.75 3.77
C PHE A 57 -1.70 1.75 4.82
N PHE A 58 -1.43 2.01 6.09
CA PHE A 58 -1.78 1.12 7.19
C PHE A 58 -3.28 1.14 7.52
N GLY A 59 -3.78 0.06 8.12
CA GLY A 59 -5.14 -0.03 8.65
C GLY A 59 -5.29 0.63 10.02
N GLY A 60 -6.52 0.64 10.54
CA GLY A 60 -6.83 1.17 11.87
C GLY A 60 -8.06 2.06 11.91
N GLY A 61 -8.99 1.91 10.95
CA GLY A 61 -10.29 2.57 10.91
C GLY A 61 -10.23 4.10 10.82
N TRP A 62 -9.14 4.66 10.27
CA TRP A 62 -8.81 6.10 10.25
C TRP A 62 -8.65 6.71 11.65
N VAL A 63 -8.63 5.85 12.69
CA VAL A 63 -8.50 6.27 14.08
C VAL A 63 -7.06 6.17 14.57
N GLY A 64 -6.36 5.09 14.21
CA GLY A 64 -5.00 4.79 14.66
C GLY A 64 -4.25 3.96 13.63
N GLY A 65 -3.21 3.23 14.09
CA GLY A 65 -2.33 2.43 13.24
C GLY A 65 -0.95 3.07 13.05
N THR A 66 -0.03 2.33 12.44
CA THR A 66 1.35 2.78 12.19
C THR A 66 1.87 2.20 10.87
N PRO A 67 2.85 2.86 10.21
CA PRO A 67 3.45 2.35 8.97
C PRO A 67 4.12 0.98 9.13
N THR A 68 4.51 0.60 10.34
CA THR A 68 5.15 -0.69 10.63
C THR A 68 4.31 -1.90 10.23
N GLN A 69 2.99 -1.73 10.06
CA GLN A 69 2.10 -2.79 9.59
C GLN A 69 2.55 -3.40 8.26
N PHE A 70 3.02 -2.57 7.33
CA PHE A 70 3.43 -3.01 5.99
C PHE A 70 4.95 -3.18 5.82
N TYR A 71 5.75 -3.04 6.87
CA TYR A 71 7.19 -3.29 6.79
C TYR A 71 7.54 -4.69 6.24
N PRO A 72 6.87 -5.78 6.66
CA PRO A 72 7.17 -7.11 6.12
C PRO A 72 6.95 -7.21 4.61
N GLN A 73 5.86 -6.62 4.09
CA GLN A 73 5.56 -6.57 2.65
C GLN A 73 6.59 -5.69 1.92
N CYS A 74 6.94 -4.52 2.48
CA CYS A 74 7.96 -3.64 1.92
C CYS A 74 9.32 -4.33 1.84
N GLN A 75 9.76 -5.00 2.89
CA GLN A 75 11.02 -5.74 2.93
C GLN A 75 11.04 -6.87 1.89
N TYR A 76 9.92 -7.57 1.71
CA TYR A 76 9.79 -8.59 0.68
C TYR A 76 9.94 -7.98 -0.71
N LEU A 77 9.19 -6.93 -1.03
CA LEU A 77 9.21 -6.30 -2.36
C LEU A 77 10.55 -5.63 -2.67
N ALA A 78 11.22 -5.05 -1.68
CA ALA A 78 12.57 -4.54 -1.85
C ALA A 78 13.56 -5.64 -2.27
N LYS A 79 13.48 -6.82 -1.65
CA LYS A 79 14.27 -8.00 -2.06
C LYS A 79 13.92 -8.49 -3.46
N ARG A 80 12.69 -8.24 -3.92
CA ARG A 80 12.21 -8.55 -5.27
C ARG A 80 12.64 -7.53 -6.33
N GLY A 81 13.29 -6.43 -5.92
CA GLY A 81 13.80 -5.39 -6.83
C GLY A 81 12.85 -4.20 -7.04
N MET A 82 11.88 -3.99 -6.17
CA MET A 82 10.91 -2.89 -6.19
C MET A 82 11.21 -1.90 -5.06
N VAL A 83 11.05 -0.59 -5.28
CA VAL A 83 11.06 0.37 -4.17
C VAL A 83 9.71 0.27 -3.45
N ALA A 84 9.73 -0.06 -2.16
CA ALA A 84 8.52 -0.25 -1.39
C ALA A 84 8.46 0.76 -0.23
N ILE A 85 7.33 1.41 -0.09
CA ILE A 85 7.14 2.56 0.79
C ILE A 85 5.96 2.29 1.70
N SER A 86 6.10 2.55 3.00
CA SER A 86 4.97 2.61 3.92
C SER A 86 4.78 4.05 4.37
N ALA A 87 3.63 4.63 4.04
CA ALA A 87 3.37 6.05 4.28
C ALA A 87 2.69 6.28 5.64
N GLU A 88 3.13 7.30 6.36
CA GLU A 88 2.32 7.91 7.41
C GLU A 88 1.17 8.68 6.76
N TYR A 89 0.06 8.77 7.45
CA TYR A 89 -1.04 9.67 7.13
C TYR A 89 -1.74 10.08 8.41
N ARG A 90 -2.43 11.23 8.40
CA ARG A 90 -3.12 11.74 9.59
C ARG A 90 -4.22 10.77 10.02
N VAL A 91 -4.33 10.53 11.34
CA VAL A 91 -5.37 9.69 11.96
C VAL A 91 -6.03 10.44 13.11
N LYS A 92 -7.27 10.06 13.45
CA LYS A 92 -8.07 10.77 14.45
C LYS A 92 -7.39 10.87 15.81
N SER A 93 -6.77 9.78 16.30
CA SER A 93 -6.23 9.70 17.67
C SER A 93 -5.02 10.60 17.91
N ARG A 94 -4.23 10.89 16.88
CA ARG A 94 -3.01 11.69 16.98
C ARG A 94 -3.14 13.08 16.35
N HIS A 95 -4.00 13.22 15.35
CA HIS A 95 -4.04 14.40 14.50
C HIS A 95 -5.44 15.04 14.43
N HIS A 96 -6.44 14.47 15.14
CA HIS A 96 -7.85 14.86 15.07
C HIS A 96 -8.44 14.82 13.65
N ALA A 97 -7.81 14.06 12.75
CA ALA A 97 -8.15 13.96 11.34
C ALA A 97 -9.43 13.17 11.08
N SER A 98 -10.10 13.53 10.00
CA SER A 98 -11.23 12.82 9.42
C SER A 98 -10.78 11.80 8.36
N PRO A 99 -11.65 10.90 7.88
CA PRO A 99 -11.33 10.04 6.73
C PRO A 99 -10.98 10.82 5.45
N PHE A 100 -11.50 12.03 5.27
CA PHE A 100 -11.19 12.90 4.14
C PHE A 100 -9.73 13.38 4.16
N ASP A 101 -9.24 13.79 5.34
CA ASP A 101 -7.84 14.16 5.54
C ASP A 101 -6.90 12.98 5.25
N CYS A 102 -7.33 11.75 5.58
CA CYS A 102 -6.54 10.55 5.28
C CYS A 102 -6.37 10.33 3.76
N VAL A 103 -7.42 10.58 2.97
CA VAL A 103 -7.37 10.46 1.49
C VAL A 103 -6.54 11.60 0.90
N GLU A 104 -6.68 12.82 1.39
CA GLU A 104 -5.83 13.95 0.98
C GLU A 104 -4.35 13.63 1.18
N ASP A 105 -3.97 13.11 2.36
CA ASP A 105 -2.60 12.70 2.64
C ASP A 105 -2.13 11.55 1.74
N GLY A 106 -3.01 10.60 1.41
CA GLY A 106 -2.73 9.54 0.45
C GLY A 106 -2.39 10.08 -0.94
N LYS A 107 -3.16 11.07 -1.42
CA LYS A 107 -2.89 11.77 -2.69
C LYS A 107 -1.57 12.52 -2.65
N SER A 108 -1.31 13.25 -1.57
CA SER A 108 -0.04 13.95 -1.35
C SER A 108 1.15 12.98 -1.38
N ALA A 109 1.04 11.82 -0.73
CA ALA A 109 2.10 10.81 -0.71
C ALA A 109 2.45 10.28 -2.12
N LEU A 110 1.44 9.90 -2.92
CA LEU A 110 1.64 9.43 -4.30
C LEU A 110 2.23 10.53 -5.19
N ARG A 111 1.72 11.77 -5.08
CA ARG A 111 2.22 12.92 -5.84
C ARG A 111 3.67 13.22 -5.49
N TRP A 112 4.00 13.22 -4.19
CA TRP A 112 5.37 13.43 -3.74
C TRP A 112 6.34 12.36 -4.28
N VAL A 113 5.96 11.08 -4.22
CA VAL A 113 6.76 9.98 -4.77
C VAL A 113 6.99 10.17 -6.27
N ARG A 114 5.95 10.52 -7.04
CA ARG A 114 6.07 10.74 -8.49
C ARG A 114 6.92 11.96 -8.81
N THR A 115 6.80 13.05 -8.06
CA THR A 115 7.64 14.25 -8.21
C THR A 115 9.12 13.93 -7.97
N HIS A 116 9.41 13.06 -7.01
CA HIS A 116 10.78 12.69 -6.63
C HIS A 116 11.28 11.38 -7.26
N ALA A 117 10.52 10.82 -8.21
CA ALA A 117 10.79 9.49 -8.78
C ALA A 117 12.22 9.36 -9.31
N GLY A 118 12.71 10.34 -10.08
CA GLY A 118 14.07 10.33 -10.60
C GLY A 118 15.14 10.29 -9.51
N LYS A 119 14.97 11.06 -8.42
CA LYS A 119 15.90 11.06 -7.27
C LYS A 119 15.86 9.74 -6.50
N LEU A 120 14.69 9.11 -6.45
CA LEU A 120 14.47 7.84 -5.77
C LEU A 120 14.76 6.62 -6.66
N GLY A 121 15.21 6.80 -7.90
CA GLY A 121 15.42 5.70 -8.86
C GLY A 121 14.14 4.94 -9.19
N ILE A 122 12.98 5.61 -9.11
CA ILE A 122 11.64 5.06 -9.38
C ILE A 122 11.22 5.42 -10.80
N ASP A 123 10.54 4.48 -11.46
CA ASP A 123 9.84 4.74 -12.70
C ASP A 123 8.49 5.44 -12.39
N PRO A 124 8.29 6.69 -12.84
CA PRO A 124 7.08 7.46 -12.52
C PRO A 124 5.79 6.88 -13.10
N ASP A 125 5.89 5.99 -14.09
CA ASP A 125 4.77 5.33 -14.74
C ASP A 125 4.50 3.92 -14.18
N ARG A 126 5.20 3.52 -13.10
CA ARG A 126 5.03 2.24 -12.41
C ARG A 126 5.00 2.39 -10.89
N ILE A 127 4.03 3.20 -10.39
CA ILE A 127 3.82 3.44 -8.96
C ILE A 127 2.47 2.87 -8.52
N ALA A 128 2.47 1.78 -7.77
CA ALA A 128 1.26 1.21 -7.18
C ALA A 128 0.88 1.89 -5.87
N ALA A 129 -0.40 1.83 -5.52
CA ALA A 129 -0.87 2.06 -4.16
C ALA A 129 -1.40 0.77 -3.56
N GLY A 130 -1.20 0.58 -2.27
CA GLY A 130 -1.70 -0.58 -1.54
C GLY A 130 -2.08 -0.23 -0.12
N GLY A 131 -2.73 -1.16 0.57
CA GLY A 131 -3.06 -0.94 1.97
C GLY A 131 -4.06 -1.93 2.53
N GLY A 132 -4.23 -1.90 3.86
CA GLY A 132 -5.13 -2.78 4.58
C GLY A 132 -6.29 -2.03 5.24
N SER A 133 -7.51 -2.59 5.19
CA SER A 133 -8.67 -2.02 5.89
C SER A 133 -8.89 -0.54 5.52
N ALA A 134 -8.83 0.37 6.49
CA ALA A 134 -8.89 1.81 6.24
C ALA A 134 -7.75 2.33 5.34
N GLY A 135 -6.55 1.73 5.41
CA GLY A 135 -5.45 2.06 4.49
C GLY A 135 -5.70 1.54 3.07
N GLY A 136 -6.36 0.37 2.95
CA GLY A 136 -6.86 -0.11 1.67
C GLY A 136 -7.93 0.81 1.07
N HIS A 137 -8.75 1.45 1.92
CA HIS A 137 -9.65 2.51 1.51
C HIS A 137 -8.88 3.73 0.99
N VAL A 138 -7.86 4.20 1.73
CA VAL A 138 -7.03 5.34 1.28
C VAL A 138 -6.45 5.05 -0.10
N ALA A 139 -5.81 3.89 -0.29
CA ALA A 139 -5.23 3.49 -1.58
C ALA A 139 -6.28 3.46 -2.71
N ALA A 140 -7.45 2.84 -2.46
CA ALA A 140 -8.53 2.78 -3.44
C ALA A 140 -9.13 4.16 -3.72
N ALA A 141 -9.33 4.99 -2.69
CA ALA A 141 -9.90 6.34 -2.83
C ALA A 141 -8.97 7.28 -3.62
N VAL A 142 -7.65 7.18 -3.44
CA VAL A 142 -6.68 7.94 -4.27
C VAL A 142 -6.90 7.66 -5.76
N ALA A 143 -7.21 6.41 -6.13
CA ALA A 143 -7.45 6.04 -7.51
C ALA A 143 -8.85 6.41 -8.03
N THR A 144 -9.86 6.47 -7.15
CA THR A 144 -11.27 6.54 -7.58
C THR A 144 -11.94 7.87 -7.31
N VAL A 145 -11.56 8.56 -6.23
CA VAL A 145 -12.30 9.72 -5.70
C VAL A 145 -11.72 11.02 -6.28
N PRO A 146 -12.54 11.81 -6.98
CA PRO A 146 -12.12 13.13 -7.44
C PRO A 146 -12.04 14.15 -6.28
N GLY A 147 -11.27 15.21 -6.47
CA GLY A 147 -11.08 16.24 -5.44
C GLY A 147 -10.25 15.73 -4.26
N LEU A 148 -10.42 16.33 -3.09
CA LEU A 148 -9.61 16.07 -1.89
C LEU A 148 -8.11 16.27 -2.15
N GLU A 149 -7.76 17.23 -3.00
CA GLU A 149 -6.38 17.60 -3.30
C GLU A 149 -5.89 18.66 -2.30
N ASP A 150 -4.65 18.55 -1.86
CA ASP A 150 -3.98 19.64 -1.18
C ASP A 150 -3.65 20.75 -2.21
N LEU A 151 -4.30 21.88 -2.09
CA LEU A 151 -4.16 22.99 -3.04
C LEU A 151 -2.80 23.71 -2.94
N GLY A 152 -1.98 23.38 -1.95
CA GLY A 152 -0.61 23.86 -1.81
C GLY A 152 0.40 23.09 -2.66
N GLU A 153 -0.02 21.97 -3.29
CA GLU A 153 0.82 21.11 -4.11
C GLU A 153 0.74 21.45 -5.61
N ASP A 154 1.73 20.98 -6.37
CA ASP A 154 1.69 21.05 -7.83
C ASP A 154 0.73 19.99 -8.39
N LEU A 155 -0.50 20.39 -8.65
CA LEU A 155 -1.56 19.53 -9.16
C LEU A 155 -1.35 19.07 -10.62
N SER A 156 -0.35 19.57 -11.34
CA SER A 156 0.05 19.08 -12.66
C SER A 156 0.71 17.68 -12.56
N VAL A 157 1.26 17.33 -11.38
CA VAL A 157 1.78 16.00 -11.10
C VAL A 157 0.64 15.09 -10.63
N SER A 158 0.41 13.99 -11.34
CA SER A 158 -0.64 13.03 -11.01
C SER A 158 -0.41 12.32 -9.67
N CYS A 159 -1.45 12.22 -8.84
CA CYS A 159 -1.48 11.36 -7.66
C CYS A 159 -2.04 9.95 -7.96
N LEU A 160 -2.51 9.68 -9.19
CA LEU A 160 -3.15 8.41 -9.53
C LEU A 160 -2.13 7.27 -9.53
N PRO A 161 -2.40 6.14 -8.86
CA PRO A 161 -1.54 4.96 -8.93
C PRO A 161 -1.74 4.22 -10.25
N ASP A 162 -0.70 3.49 -10.68
CA ASP A 162 -0.70 2.68 -11.89
C ASP A 162 -1.13 1.23 -11.65
N ALA A 163 -1.28 0.82 -10.38
CA ALA A 163 -1.86 -0.45 -9.93
C ALA A 163 -2.35 -0.34 -8.48
N LEU A 164 -3.29 -1.23 -8.07
CA LEU A 164 -3.79 -1.32 -6.70
C LEU A 164 -3.58 -2.71 -6.11
N VAL A 165 -3.08 -2.77 -4.85
CA VAL A 165 -2.90 -4.00 -4.06
C VAL A 165 -3.61 -3.84 -2.71
N LEU A 166 -4.78 -4.47 -2.56
CA LEU A 166 -5.72 -4.14 -1.49
C LEU A 166 -6.01 -5.34 -0.58
N PHE A 167 -5.81 -5.16 0.72
CA PHE A 167 -5.99 -6.18 1.75
C PHE A 167 -7.22 -5.84 2.60
N ASN A 168 -8.26 -6.65 2.55
CA ASN A 168 -9.56 -6.43 3.21
C ASN A 168 -9.98 -4.94 3.26
N PRO A 169 -10.01 -4.26 2.11
CA PRO A 169 -10.20 -2.81 2.06
C PRO A 169 -11.63 -2.41 2.37
N VAL A 170 -11.80 -1.19 2.90
CA VAL A 170 -13.12 -0.55 2.92
C VAL A 170 -13.39 0.03 1.53
N TYR A 171 -14.52 -0.34 0.93
CA TYR A 171 -14.94 0.17 -0.38
C TYR A 171 -16.21 1.00 -0.32
N ASP A 172 -17.11 0.66 0.64
CA ASP A 172 -18.42 1.25 0.78
C ASP A 172 -18.52 2.02 2.11
N ASN A 173 -18.70 3.33 2.01
CA ASN A 173 -18.97 4.21 3.14
C ASN A 173 -20.42 4.69 3.15
N GLY A 174 -21.27 4.15 2.26
CA GLY A 174 -22.69 4.45 2.18
C GLY A 174 -23.49 3.93 3.38
N PRO A 175 -24.82 4.13 3.39
CA PRO A 175 -25.68 3.60 4.44
C PRO A 175 -25.50 2.08 4.61
N GLY A 176 -25.16 1.64 5.83
CA GLY A 176 -24.82 0.25 6.13
C GLY A 176 -23.37 -0.15 5.82
N GLY A 177 -22.60 0.68 5.13
CA GLY A 177 -21.18 0.47 4.88
C GLY A 177 -20.29 0.85 6.05
N PHE A 178 -19.05 0.35 6.03
CA PHE A 178 -18.11 0.58 7.11
C PHE A 178 -17.72 2.08 7.21
N GLY A 179 -17.85 2.63 8.40
CA GLY A 179 -17.47 4.01 8.68
C GLY A 179 -18.47 5.07 8.23
N HIS A 180 -19.68 4.68 7.80
CA HIS A 180 -20.73 5.63 7.40
C HIS A 180 -20.96 6.73 8.44
N ALA A 181 -21.01 6.39 9.73
CA ALA A 181 -21.18 7.36 10.81
C ALA A 181 -20.09 8.46 10.89
N LYS A 182 -18.91 8.22 10.27
CA LYS A 182 -17.79 9.20 10.22
C LYS A 182 -17.92 10.16 9.06
N VAL A 183 -18.60 9.78 7.98
CA VAL A 183 -18.68 10.54 6.72
C VAL A 183 -20.11 11.00 6.40
N LYS A 184 -21.09 10.32 6.95
CA LYS A 184 -22.54 10.62 6.83
C LYS A 184 -22.97 10.85 5.36
N GLU A 185 -23.71 11.91 5.10
CA GLU A 185 -24.23 12.25 3.76
C GLU A 185 -23.13 12.51 2.72
N ARG A 186 -21.91 12.78 3.18
CA ARG A 186 -20.76 13.02 2.30
C ARG A 186 -20.08 11.74 1.81
N TYR A 187 -20.66 10.56 2.08
CA TYR A 187 -20.04 9.27 1.75
C TYR A 187 -19.64 9.13 0.28
N LYS A 188 -20.41 9.72 -0.65
CA LYS A 188 -20.06 9.69 -2.08
C LYS A 188 -18.78 10.43 -2.42
N GLU A 189 -18.37 11.39 -1.60
CA GLU A 189 -17.14 12.16 -1.79
C GLU A 189 -15.87 11.36 -1.39
N ILE A 190 -16.03 10.13 -0.86
CA ILE A 190 -14.90 9.36 -0.32
C ILE A 190 -15.01 7.85 -0.58
N SER A 191 -16.17 7.33 -0.95
CA SER A 191 -16.44 5.90 -1.09
C SER A 191 -15.95 5.38 -2.44
N PRO A 192 -14.94 4.50 -2.51
CA PRO A 192 -14.43 3.97 -3.77
C PRO A 192 -15.50 3.30 -4.62
N LEU A 193 -16.39 2.52 -4.01
CA LEU A 193 -17.44 1.80 -4.73
C LEU A 193 -18.42 2.73 -5.48
N HIS A 194 -18.59 3.96 -4.99
CA HIS A 194 -19.50 4.95 -5.60
C HIS A 194 -18.83 5.85 -6.64
N ASN A 195 -17.52 5.66 -6.87
CA ASN A 195 -16.69 6.48 -7.76
C ASN A 195 -15.91 5.65 -8.78
N LEU A 196 -16.44 4.49 -9.19
CA LEU A 196 -15.80 3.67 -10.21
C LEU A 196 -15.92 4.33 -11.58
N LEU A 197 -14.83 4.35 -12.32
CA LEU A 197 -14.72 4.92 -13.67
C LEU A 197 -14.04 3.94 -14.63
N GLU A 198 -14.19 4.16 -15.93
CA GLU A 198 -13.39 3.51 -16.96
C GLU A 198 -11.92 3.99 -16.88
N GLY A 199 -10.97 3.12 -17.22
CA GLY A 199 -9.54 3.44 -17.20
C GLY A 199 -8.90 3.40 -15.81
N MET A 200 -9.58 2.80 -14.82
CA MET A 200 -8.98 2.60 -13.49
C MET A 200 -7.83 1.59 -13.52
N PRO A 201 -6.85 1.73 -12.60
CA PRO A 201 -5.67 0.87 -12.59
C PRO A 201 -6.03 -0.60 -12.32
N PRO A 202 -5.26 -1.55 -12.88
CA PRO A 202 -5.40 -2.97 -12.55
C PRO A 202 -5.30 -3.17 -11.03
N THR A 203 -6.24 -3.97 -10.51
CA THR A 203 -6.45 -4.12 -9.06
C THR A 203 -6.47 -5.57 -8.65
N ILE A 204 -5.75 -5.91 -7.56
CA ILE A 204 -5.87 -7.19 -6.84
C ILE A 204 -6.38 -6.95 -5.42
N VAL A 205 -7.28 -7.81 -4.98
CA VAL A 205 -7.96 -7.72 -3.67
C VAL A 205 -7.86 -9.04 -2.94
N PHE A 206 -7.53 -8.97 -1.65
CA PHE A 206 -7.49 -10.11 -0.73
C PHE A 206 -8.51 -9.92 0.39
N LEU A 207 -9.40 -10.88 0.61
CA LEU A 207 -10.45 -10.81 1.62
C LEU A 207 -10.66 -12.18 2.29
N GLY A 208 -10.89 -12.21 3.59
CA GLY A 208 -11.33 -13.40 4.31
C GLY A 208 -12.84 -13.56 4.24
N ASP A 209 -13.35 -14.80 4.13
CA ASP A 209 -14.80 -15.05 4.10
C ASP A 209 -15.46 -14.91 5.48
N GLN A 210 -14.66 -14.90 6.56
CA GLN A 210 -15.09 -14.63 7.93
C GLN A 210 -14.80 -13.20 8.39
N ASP A 211 -14.59 -12.28 7.44
CA ASP A 211 -14.43 -10.86 7.75
C ASP A 211 -15.76 -10.26 8.20
N ASN A 212 -15.84 -9.91 9.48
CA ASN A 212 -17.06 -9.36 10.10
C ASN A 212 -17.18 -7.82 9.94
N LEU A 213 -16.18 -7.17 9.33
CA LEU A 213 -16.20 -5.72 9.08
C LEU A 213 -16.51 -5.41 7.62
N ILE A 214 -15.96 -6.20 6.70
CA ILE A 214 -16.08 -5.99 5.26
C ILE A 214 -16.68 -7.24 4.62
N PRO A 215 -17.98 -7.25 4.32
CA PRO A 215 -18.64 -8.39 3.70
C PRO A 215 -18.03 -8.73 2.33
N VAL A 216 -17.89 -10.02 2.02
CA VAL A 216 -17.42 -10.51 0.71
C VAL A 216 -18.23 -9.88 -0.43
N SER A 217 -19.54 -9.75 -0.26
CA SER A 217 -20.43 -9.13 -1.26
C SER A 217 -20.05 -7.69 -1.63
N THR A 218 -19.41 -6.95 -0.72
CA THR A 218 -18.92 -5.59 -1.01
C THR A 218 -17.71 -5.63 -1.94
N ALA A 219 -16.76 -6.56 -1.71
CA ALA A 219 -15.62 -6.75 -2.58
C ALA A 219 -16.02 -7.31 -3.95
N GLU A 220 -17.03 -8.18 -4.00
CA GLU A 220 -17.61 -8.68 -5.25
C GLU A 220 -18.26 -7.54 -6.05
N LYS A 221 -19.05 -6.67 -5.42
CA LYS A 221 -19.62 -5.47 -6.07
C LYS A 221 -18.56 -4.57 -6.66
N PHE A 222 -17.46 -4.35 -5.92
CA PHE A 222 -16.34 -3.54 -6.42
C PHE A 222 -15.68 -4.21 -7.63
N ARG A 223 -15.31 -5.49 -7.53
CA ARG A 223 -14.73 -6.27 -8.65
C ARG A 223 -15.63 -6.23 -9.89
N ASP A 224 -16.90 -6.51 -9.71
CA ASP A 224 -17.85 -6.61 -10.82
C ASP A 224 -18.14 -5.23 -11.44
N GLY A 225 -18.20 -4.18 -10.63
CA GLY A 225 -18.25 -2.80 -11.08
C GLY A 225 -17.04 -2.40 -11.92
N MET A 226 -15.85 -2.73 -11.44
CA MET A 226 -14.59 -2.52 -12.19
C MET A 226 -14.60 -3.24 -13.53
N ARG A 227 -14.95 -4.52 -13.54
CA ARG A 227 -14.98 -5.35 -14.77
C ARG A 227 -16.03 -4.89 -15.78
N LYS A 228 -17.20 -4.45 -15.30
CA LYS A 228 -18.26 -3.88 -16.16
C LYS A 228 -17.78 -2.64 -16.91
N LEU A 229 -16.85 -1.89 -16.34
CA LEU A 229 -16.22 -0.71 -16.93
C LEU A 229 -14.94 -1.05 -17.73
N GLY A 230 -14.67 -2.34 -18.00
CA GLY A 230 -13.50 -2.78 -18.75
C GLY A 230 -12.19 -2.81 -17.95
N ASN A 231 -12.22 -2.51 -16.66
CA ASN A 231 -11.03 -2.48 -15.81
C ASN A 231 -10.64 -3.89 -15.31
N ARG A 232 -9.34 -4.19 -15.22
CA ARG A 232 -8.85 -5.42 -14.63
C ARG A 232 -9.04 -5.38 -13.11
N SER A 233 -9.80 -6.33 -12.56
CA SER A 233 -9.98 -6.50 -11.12
C SER A 233 -10.03 -7.98 -10.74
N GLU A 234 -9.16 -8.38 -9.81
CA GLU A 234 -9.02 -9.73 -9.30
C GLU A 234 -9.38 -9.74 -7.81
N LEU A 235 -10.17 -10.73 -7.39
CA LEU A 235 -10.58 -10.91 -6.00
C LEU A 235 -10.23 -12.32 -5.55
N PHE A 236 -9.46 -12.43 -4.48
CA PHE A 236 -9.13 -13.67 -3.80
C PHE A 236 -9.82 -13.70 -2.44
N VAL A 237 -10.73 -14.65 -2.27
CA VAL A 237 -11.44 -14.88 -1.01
C VAL A 237 -10.82 -16.10 -0.32
N TYR A 238 -10.39 -15.92 0.93
CA TYR A 238 -9.67 -16.93 1.71
C TYR A 238 -10.62 -17.57 2.73
N PRO A 239 -10.90 -18.89 2.62
CA PRO A 239 -11.79 -19.60 3.51
C PRO A 239 -11.32 -19.58 4.97
N GLY A 240 -12.23 -19.32 5.91
CA GLY A 240 -11.98 -19.28 7.34
C GLY A 240 -11.17 -18.09 7.84
N GLN A 241 -10.76 -17.17 6.96
CA GLN A 241 -9.94 -16.02 7.34
C GLN A 241 -10.80 -14.83 7.80
N VAL A 242 -10.34 -14.20 8.88
CA VAL A 242 -10.97 -13.02 9.50
C VAL A 242 -10.31 -11.72 9.05
N HIS A 243 -10.86 -10.57 9.47
CA HIS A 243 -10.27 -9.26 9.19
C HIS A 243 -8.80 -9.16 9.67
N GLY A 244 -7.90 -8.70 8.81
CA GLY A 244 -6.48 -8.53 9.13
C GLY A 244 -5.63 -9.79 9.02
N PHE A 245 -6.15 -10.87 8.42
CA PHE A 245 -5.46 -12.17 8.27
C PHE A 245 -4.13 -12.08 7.50
N PHE A 246 -3.96 -11.06 6.66
CA PHE A 246 -2.77 -10.81 5.85
C PHE A 246 -1.57 -10.27 6.63
N ASN A 247 -1.75 -9.89 7.90
CA ASN A 247 -0.66 -9.35 8.72
C ASN A 247 0.33 -10.46 9.11
N GLN A 248 1.62 -10.15 9.05
CA GLN A 248 2.65 -11.05 9.57
C GLN A 248 2.41 -11.33 11.07
N GLY A 249 2.64 -12.56 11.51
CA GLY A 249 2.43 -12.98 12.90
C GLY A 249 1.00 -13.35 13.26
N LYS A 250 0.04 -13.25 12.35
CA LYS A 250 -1.29 -13.83 12.53
C LYS A 250 -1.23 -15.36 12.35
N LEU A 251 -2.13 -16.06 13.05
CA LEU A 251 -2.25 -17.52 12.90
C LEU A 251 -2.61 -17.90 11.46
N GLY A 252 -2.06 -19.01 10.98
CA GLY A 252 -2.28 -19.52 9.63
C GLY A 252 -1.32 -18.94 8.58
N ASN A 253 -1.60 -19.23 7.32
CA ASN A 253 -0.72 -18.90 6.19
C ASN A 253 -1.15 -17.66 5.40
N GLY A 254 -2.11 -16.86 5.91
CA GLY A 254 -2.71 -15.74 5.19
C GLY A 254 -1.69 -14.71 4.72
N TYR A 255 -0.70 -14.37 5.55
CA TYR A 255 0.39 -13.49 5.15
C TYR A 255 1.17 -14.03 3.94
N LEU A 256 1.62 -15.28 3.99
CA LEU A 256 2.41 -15.89 2.90
C LEU A 256 1.57 -16.07 1.63
N GLN A 257 0.31 -16.45 1.77
CA GLN A 257 -0.60 -16.62 0.64
C GLN A 257 -0.86 -15.31 -0.09
N THR A 258 -1.20 -14.25 0.66
CA THR A 258 -1.45 -12.91 0.06
C THR A 258 -0.17 -12.33 -0.54
N LEU A 259 0.99 -12.58 0.08
CA LEU A 259 2.29 -12.16 -0.43
C LEU A 259 2.60 -12.82 -1.79
N ALA A 260 2.34 -14.12 -1.92
CA ALA A 260 2.56 -14.86 -3.15
C ALA A 260 1.63 -14.41 -4.29
N GLU A 261 0.36 -14.13 -4.00
CA GLU A 261 -0.58 -13.60 -5.01
C GLU A 261 -0.23 -12.18 -5.42
N MET A 262 0.17 -11.31 -4.47
CA MET A 262 0.67 -9.97 -4.77
C MET A 262 1.88 -10.03 -5.71
N ASP A 263 2.85 -10.92 -5.44
CA ASP A 263 4.01 -11.12 -6.30
C ASP A 263 3.60 -11.54 -7.71
N ARG A 264 2.73 -12.55 -7.84
CA ARG A 264 2.22 -13.02 -9.14
C ARG A 264 1.51 -11.92 -9.92
N PHE A 265 0.71 -11.11 -9.23
CA PHE A 265 0.04 -9.97 -9.84
C PHE A 265 1.06 -8.96 -10.40
N LEU A 266 2.05 -8.56 -9.61
CA LEU A 266 3.10 -7.62 -10.03
C LEU A 266 3.97 -8.19 -11.16
N VAL A 267 4.25 -9.51 -11.15
CA VAL A 267 4.90 -10.21 -12.28
C VAL A 267 4.02 -10.14 -13.53
N SER A 268 2.70 -10.30 -13.41
CA SER A 268 1.77 -10.24 -14.55
C SER A 268 1.66 -8.85 -15.18
N LEU A 269 2.03 -7.80 -14.43
CA LEU A 269 2.16 -6.43 -14.94
C LEU A 269 3.53 -6.15 -15.57
N GLY A 270 4.46 -7.11 -15.52
CA GLY A 270 5.85 -6.92 -15.97
C GLY A 270 6.70 -6.07 -15.02
N TRP A 271 6.24 -5.85 -13.78
CA TRP A 271 6.94 -5.03 -12.80
C TRP A 271 7.99 -5.81 -12.00
N LEU A 272 7.77 -7.09 -11.80
CA LEU A 272 8.73 -8.01 -11.19
C LEU A 272 9.12 -9.13 -12.16
N LYS A 273 10.34 -9.61 -12.04
CA LYS A 273 10.81 -10.79 -12.80
C LYS A 273 10.17 -12.06 -12.22
N LYS A 274 9.81 -12.99 -13.10
CA LYS A 274 9.37 -14.33 -12.67
C LYS A 274 10.52 -15.02 -11.92
N GLN A 275 10.20 -15.61 -10.77
CA GLN A 275 11.13 -16.45 -10.01
C GLN A 275 11.18 -17.86 -10.59
#